data_dc76721605e68b2e433e7d3b2ae08a01
#
_entry.id   dc76721605e68b2e433e7d3b2ae08a01
#
_cell.length_a   1.000
_cell.length_b   1.000
_cell.length_c   1.000
_cell.angle_alpha   90.00
_cell.angle_beta   90.00
_cell.angle_gamma   90.00
#
_symmetry.space_group_name_H-M   'P 1'
#
loop_
_entity.id
_entity.type
_entity.pdbx_description
1 polymer ?
#
loop_
_entity_poly.entity_id
_entity_poly.type
_entity_poly.pdbx_seq_one_letter_code
_entity_poly.pdbx_strand_id
1 'polypeptide(L)'
;MSCRLLFLILFSVTVHYLNAQVVRFSENDTTYIFGDKVNVRSESSTTAATVAQLVAGDEVIIIGETETKTTLNGVELPWYQIRFQNNQKGYVWGGLLSVLRKSTLKDVRFVAGVTKAVKPKADEAAQYSIEVRAIRNGTVLQKVANTIKNEGSMYYRPLEVGARGLKGYKALLIVEMGYEACGYPWNEWYILWNGSQLHSLPLCESVADGGVFAHVERYEFPQGPDENTPGHIGKEDEIFFTIEFSATEELEDASGYNEDSWKRSRKLRWDGKQWLKPVNMGIPKD
;
A
#
# COMPACT_ATOMS: atom_id res chain seq x y z
N MET A 1 13.69 15.65 65.54
CA MET A 1 14.23 15.92 64.17
C MET A 1 14.07 14.68 63.33
N SER A 2 13.09 14.67 62.46
CA SER A 2 12.76 13.53 61.62
C SER A 2 13.12 13.88 60.14
N CYS A 3 14.15 13.21 59.61
CA CYS A 3 14.67 13.43 58.28
C CYS A 3 13.80 12.60 57.29
N ARG A 4 12.95 13.25 56.52
CA ARG A 4 12.21 12.60 55.43
C ARG A 4 13.08 12.53 54.15
N LEU A 5 13.54 11.33 53.86
CA LEU A 5 14.22 11.02 52.58
C LEU A 5 13.19 11.00 51.46
N LEU A 6 13.30 11.97 50.53
CA LEU A 6 12.48 12.04 49.34
C LEU A 6 13.15 11.16 48.25
N PHE A 7 12.54 10.01 47.95
CA PHE A 7 12.96 9.16 46.78
C PHE A 7 12.38 9.76 45.51
N LEU A 8 13.22 10.39 44.71
CA LEU A 8 12.90 10.76 43.33
C LEU A 8 13.03 9.50 42.44
N ILE A 9 11.90 8.92 42.08
CA ILE A 9 11.84 7.88 41.04
C ILE A 9 11.94 8.58 39.68
N LEU A 10 13.11 8.51 39.05
CA LEU A 10 13.29 8.89 37.65
C LEU A 10 12.59 7.83 36.79
N PHE A 11 11.41 8.16 36.26
CA PHE A 11 10.76 7.38 35.21
C PHE A 11 11.50 7.69 33.91
N SER A 12 12.44 6.83 33.52
CA SER A 12 13.02 6.87 32.19
C SER A 12 11.96 6.38 31.19
N VAL A 13 11.29 7.31 30.49
CA VAL A 13 10.45 7.01 29.36
C VAL A 13 11.38 6.61 28.22
N THR A 14 11.60 5.32 28.05
CA THR A 14 12.21 4.79 26.84
C THR A 14 11.20 4.97 25.71
N VAL A 15 11.40 6.01 24.90
CA VAL A 15 10.67 6.18 23.64
C VAL A 15 11.11 5.05 22.72
N HIS A 16 10.33 3.99 22.67
CA HIS A 16 10.48 2.97 21.65
C HIS A 16 10.04 3.60 20.34
N TYR A 17 10.99 3.96 19.50
CA TYR A 17 10.71 4.25 18.10
C TYR A 17 10.22 2.93 17.48
N LEU A 18 8.92 2.78 17.34
CA LEU A 18 8.32 1.75 16.51
C LEU A 18 8.76 2.06 15.08
N ASN A 19 9.85 1.42 14.65
CA ASN A 19 10.21 1.42 13.24
C ASN A 19 9.10 0.68 12.50
N ALA A 20 8.26 1.42 11.80
CA ALA A 20 7.24 0.87 10.95
C ALA A 20 7.90 0.00 9.87
N GLN A 21 7.75 -1.28 9.99
CA GLN A 21 8.25 -2.22 9.00
C GLN A 21 7.29 -2.25 7.82
N VAL A 22 7.63 -1.52 6.77
CA VAL A 22 6.83 -1.33 5.55
C VAL A 22 6.46 -2.64 4.85
N VAL A 23 7.30 -3.68 5.03
CA VAL A 23 7.11 -5.00 4.38
C VAL A 23 7.74 -6.08 5.25
N ARG A 24 7.04 -7.16 5.47
CA ARG A 24 7.57 -8.35 6.13
C ARG A 24 7.19 -9.62 5.37
N PHE A 25 8.18 -10.51 5.20
CA PHE A 25 7.98 -11.83 4.63
C PHE A 25 8.17 -12.88 5.72
N SER A 26 7.29 -13.88 5.72
CA SER A 26 7.37 -15.03 6.63
C SER A 26 8.13 -16.18 5.95
N GLU A 27 8.67 -17.08 6.76
CA GLU A 27 9.26 -18.30 6.26
C GLU A 27 8.25 -19.10 5.40
N ASN A 28 8.74 -19.64 4.28
CA ASN A 28 7.97 -20.34 3.24
C ASN A 28 7.03 -19.43 2.41
N ASP A 29 7.02 -18.12 2.61
CA ASP A 29 6.36 -17.25 1.66
C ASP A 29 6.97 -17.38 0.27
N THR A 30 6.13 -17.51 -0.73
CA THR A 30 6.52 -17.36 -2.13
C THR A 30 6.35 -15.91 -2.55
N THR A 31 7.38 -15.32 -3.13
CA THR A 31 7.35 -13.96 -3.68
C THR A 31 8.15 -13.87 -4.97
N TYR A 32 8.30 -12.67 -5.51
CA TYR A 32 8.96 -12.42 -6.77
C TYR A 32 10.02 -11.34 -6.64
N ILE A 33 11.01 -11.40 -7.50
CA ILE A 33 12.02 -10.33 -7.61
C ILE A 33 11.33 -9.07 -8.15
N PHE A 34 11.49 -7.96 -7.44
CA PHE A 34 10.99 -6.64 -7.83
C PHE A 34 12.02 -5.87 -8.68
N GLY A 35 13.31 -5.94 -8.34
CA GLY A 35 14.37 -5.24 -9.06
C GLY A 35 14.62 -5.79 -10.47
N ASP A 36 15.11 -4.96 -11.40
CA ASP A 36 15.34 -5.36 -12.82
C ASP A 36 16.42 -6.44 -12.93
N LYS A 37 17.54 -6.25 -12.21
CA LYS A 37 18.66 -7.20 -12.09
C LYS A 37 19.11 -7.22 -10.64
N VAL A 38 18.88 -8.31 -9.97
CA VAL A 38 19.13 -8.45 -8.53
C VAL A 38 20.26 -9.45 -8.28
N ASN A 39 21.34 -8.98 -7.70
CA ASN A 39 22.40 -9.86 -7.25
C ASN A 39 21.97 -10.59 -5.98
N VAL A 40 21.91 -11.90 -6.05
CA VAL A 40 21.80 -12.76 -4.88
C VAL A 40 23.18 -12.88 -4.26
N ARG A 41 23.30 -12.62 -2.97
CA ARG A 41 24.57 -12.55 -2.24
C ARG A 41 24.86 -13.82 -1.44
N SER A 42 26.13 -14.08 -1.19
CA SER A 42 26.56 -15.21 -0.32
C SER A 42 26.21 -14.95 1.16
N GLU A 43 26.07 -13.68 1.56
CA GLU A 43 25.76 -13.23 2.93
C GLU A 43 24.84 -12.02 2.89
N SER A 44 24.25 -11.65 4.03
CA SER A 44 23.34 -10.50 4.18
C SER A 44 24.07 -9.14 4.13
N SER A 45 24.80 -8.88 3.04
CA SER A 45 25.59 -7.65 2.85
C SER A 45 25.65 -7.23 1.38
N THR A 46 25.65 -5.93 1.14
CA THR A 46 25.82 -5.35 -0.21
C THR A 46 27.20 -5.59 -0.80
N THR A 47 28.22 -5.84 0.05
CA THR A 47 29.62 -6.10 -0.33
C THR A 47 29.96 -7.59 -0.47
N ALA A 48 29.05 -8.49 -0.02
CA ALA A 48 29.26 -9.93 -0.14
C ALA A 48 29.32 -10.39 -1.61
N ALA A 49 29.96 -11.54 -1.85
CA ALA A 49 30.07 -12.10 -3.21
C ALA A 49 28.70 -12.37 -3.83
N THR A 50 28.58 -12.14 -5.13
CA THR A 50 27.38 -12.50 -5.90
C THR A 50 27.43 -13.98 -6.25
N VAL A 51 26.41 -14.73 -5.82
CA VAL A 51 26.26 -16.16 -6.11
C VAL A 51 25.34 -16.45 -7.30
N ALA A 52 24.41 -15.53 -7.59
CA ALA A 52 23.53 -15.58 -8.74
C ALA A 52 23.02 -14.18 -9.08
N GLN A 53 22.43 -14.04 -10.26
CA GLN A 53 21.68 -12.84 -10.65
C GLN A 53 20.27 -13.26 -11.09
N LEU A 54 19.24 -12.63 -10.50
CA LEU A 54 17.83 -12.83 -10.82
C LEU A 54 17.28 -11.59 -11.51
N VAL A 55 16.21 -11.78 -12.29
CA VAL A 55 15.52 -10.71 -13.00
C VAL A 55 14.14 -10.45 -12.41
N ALA A 56 13.56 -9.30 -12.76
CA ALA A 56 12.22 -8.93 -12.32
C ALA A 56 11.20 -10.03 -12.67
N GLY A 57 10.42 -10.42 -11.66
CA GLY A 57 9.41 -11.46 -11.80
C GLY A 57 9.92 -12.90 -11.55
N ASP A 58 11.22 -13.13 -11.34
CA ASP A 58 11.69 -14.44 -10.90
C ASP A 58 11.08 -14.81 -9.57
N GLU A 59 10.63 -16.06 -9.45
CA GLU A 59 10.02 -16.58 -8.24
C GLU A 59 11.09 -17.00 -7.23
N VAL A 60 10.86 -16.65 -5.98
CA VAL A 60 11.71 -17.02 -4.86
C VAL A 60 10.88 -17.44 -3.64
N ILE A 61 11.42 -18.30 -2.82
CA ILE A 61 10.82 -18.74 -1.56
C ILE A 61 11.67 -18.21 -0.42
N ILE A 62 11.03 -17.56 0.54
CA ILE A 62 11.68 -17.05 1.74
C ILE A 62 12.07 -18.22 2.65
N ILE A 63 13.34 -18.30 3.05
CA ILE A 63 13.82 -19.27 4.04
C ILE A 63 13.77 -18.65 5.44
N GLY A 64 14.12 -17.36 5.54
CA GLY A 64 14.07 -16.65 6.81
C GLY A 64 14.56 -15.21 6.68
N GLU A 65 14.19 -14.39 7.66
CA GLU A 65 14.66 -13.03 7.84
C GLU A 65 15.97 -13.03 8.61
N THR A 66 16.89 -12.14 8.27
CA THR A 66 18.14 -11.95 9.01
C THR A 66 18.03 -10.72 9.93
N GLU A 67 18.86 -10.66 10.96
CA GLU A 67 18.96 -9.48 11.84
C GLU A 67 19.59 -8.27 11.12
N THR A 68 20.31 -8.50 10.04
CA THR A 68 20.99 -7.45 9.27
C THR A 68 19.99 -6.62 8.51
N LYS A 69 20.00 -5.30 8.72
CA LYS A 69 19.23 -4.33 7.97
C LYS A 69 20.12 -3.45 7.11
N THR A 70 19.58 -2.99 6.01
CA THR A 70 20.24 -2.04 5.11
C THR A 70 19.25 -0.96 4.71
N THR A 71 19.73 0.30 4.71
CA THR A 71 18.95 1.44 4.25
C THR A 71 19.36 1.82 2.85
N LEU A 72 18.45 1.73 1.88
CA LEU A 72 18.64 2.22 0.52
C LEU A 72 17.49 3.17 0.16
N ASN A 73 17.82 4.32 -0.40
CA ASN A 73 16.86 5.37 -0.75
C ASN A 73 15.90 5.77 0.41
N GLY A 74 16.41 5.75 1.65
CA GLY A 74 15.62 6.03 2.86
C GLY A 74 14.75 4.87 3.35
N VAL A 75 14.68 3.76 2.63
CA VAL A 75 13.94 2.55 3.02
C VAL A 75 14.88 1.63 3.78
N GLU A 76 14.59 1.38 5.06
CA GLU A 76 15.34 0.43 5.89
C GLU A 76 14.58 -0.88 5.96
N LEU A 77 15.20 -1.96 5.46
CA LEU A 77 14.63 -3.30 5.43
C LEU A 77 15.68 -4.35 5.79
N PRO A 78 15.26 -5.52 6.35
CA PRO A 78 16.13 -6.64 6.59
C PRO A 78 16.54 -7.31 5.29
N TRP A 79 17.57 -8.15 5.38
CA TRP A 79 17.90 -9.13 4.37
C TRP A 79 17.12 -10.42 4.63
N TYR A 80 16.82 -11.12 3.53
CA TYR A 80 16.16 -12.42 3.57
C TYR A 80 17.05 -13.46 2.94
N GLN A 81 17.17 -14.61 3.60
CA GLN A 81 17.66 -15.81 2.94
C GLN A 81 16.55 -16.35 2.07
N ILE A 82 16.86 -16.58 0.80
CA ILE A 82 15.92 -17.06 -0.21
C ILE A 82 16.37 -18.38 -0.81
N ARG A 83 15.39 -19.14 -1.31
CA ARG A 83 15.60 -20.29 -2.19
C ARG A 83 15.03 -19.94 -3.57
N PHE A 84 15.77 -20.25 -4.59
CA PHE A 84 15.41 -19.95 -5.99
C PHE A 84 15.85 -21.11 -6.88
N GLN A 85 15.75 -20.98 -8.17
CA GLN A 85 16.07 -21.96 -9.22
C GLN A 85 16.96 -23.16 -8.75
N ASN A 86 16.50 -24.40 -8.97
CA ASN A 86 17.24 -25.64 -8.63
C ASN A 86 17.67 -25.73 -7.14
N ASN A 87 16.86 -25.23 -6.22
CA ASN A 87 17.12 -25.22 -4.77
C ASN A 87 18.37 -24.43 -4.34
N GLN A 88 18.91 -23.57 -5.18
CA GLN A 88 20.00 -22.67 -4.79
C GLN A 88 19.55 -21.72 -3.69
N LYS A 89 20.48 -21.30 -2.83
CA LYS A 89 20.23 -20.40 -1.71
C LYS A 89 21.17 -19.21 -1.76
N GLY A 90 20.70 -18.10 -1.19
CA GLY A 90 21.49 -16.89 -1.01
C GLY A 90 20.67 -15.81 -0.34
N TYR A 91 21.18 -14.58 -0.34
CA TYR A 91 20.59 -13.46 0.40
C TYR A 91 20.22 -12.33 -0.54
N VAL A 92 19.03 -11.75 -0.30
CA VAL A 92 18.52 -10.57 -1.01
C VAL A 92 17.99 -9.57 0.01
N TRP A 93 18.26 -8.29 -0.20
CA TRP A 93 17.68 -7.23 0.60
C TRP A 93 16.16 -7.12 0.34
N GLY A 94 15.36 -6.95 1.39
CA GLY A 94 13.90 -6.98 1.34
C GLY A 94 13.27 -5.99 0.36
N GLY A 95 13.90 -4.84 0.12
CA GLY A 95 13.40 -3.85 -0.86
C GLY A 95 13.53 -4.26 -2.33
N LEU A 96 14.18 -5.39 -2.62
CA LEU A 96 14.26 -5.98 -3.97
C LEU A 96 13.28 -7.14 -4.16
N LEU A 97 12.46 -7.43 -3.15
CA LEU A 97 11.41 -8.44 -3.19
C LEU A 97 10.04 -7.77 -3.38
N SER A 98 9.16 -8.42 -4.13
CA SER A 98 7.81 -7.93 -4.37
C SER A 98 6.91 -8.20 -3.17
N VAL A 99 6.15 -7.20 -2.77
CA VAL A 99 5.08 -7.35 -1.76
C VAL A 99 3.78 -7.87 -2.36
N LEU A 100 3.58 -7.75 -3.67
CA LEU A 100 2.51 -8.41 -4.40
C LEU A 100 2.93 -9.86 -4.69
N ARG A 101 2.23 -10.82 -4.08
CA ARG A 101 2.63 -12.23 -4.04
C ARG A 101 1.82 -13.14 -4.95
N LYS A 102 0.72 -12.66 -5.52
CA LYS A 102 -0.17 -13.44 -6.38
C LYS A 102 -0.50 -12.66 -7.65
N SER A 103 -0.57 -13.37 -8.77
CA SER A 103 -1.08 -12.85 -10.03
C SER A 103 -2.11 -13.83 -10.57
N THR A 104 -3.28 -13.33 -10.98
CA THR A 104 -4.36 -14.14 -11.55
C THR A 104 -4.16 -14.34 -13.05
N LEU A 105 -3.37 -13.49 -13.69
CA LEU A 105 -3.05 -13.58 -15.12
C LEU A 105 -1.89 -14.55 -15.35
N LYS A 106 -2.05 -15.43 -16.35
CA LYS A 106 -1.05 -16.46 -16.67
C LYS A 106 0.15 -15.91 -17.47
N ASP A 107 -0.07 -14.86 -18.25
CA ASP A 107 0.91 -14.32 -19.21
C ASP A 107 1.62 -13.05 -18.71
N VAL A 108 1.13 -12.45 -17.65
CA VAL A 108 1.70 -11.23 -17.03
C VAL A 108 1.77 -11.40 -15.53
N ARG A 109 2.90 -11.06 -14.96
CA ARG A 109 3.11 -11.00 -13.51
C ARG A 109 3.19 -9.55 -13.08
N PHE A 110 2.50 -9.22 -12.02
CA PHE A 110 2.62 -7.92 -11.40
C PHE A 110 3.52 -8.03 -10.17
N VAL A 111 4.40 -7.05 -10.02
CA VAL A 111 5.24 -6.89 -8.82
C VAL A 111 5.11 -5.47 -8.31
N ALA A 112 5.18 -5.32 -7.00
CA ALA A 112 5.09 -4.04 -6.34
C ALA A 112 6.15 -3.91 -5.24
N GLY A 113 6.68 -2.70 -5.06
CA GLY A 113 7.68 -2.42 -4.04
C GLY A 113 7.79 -0.94 -3.70
N VAL A 114 8.35 -0.67 -2.52
CA VAL A 114 8.69 0.70 -2.09
C VAL A 114 10.07 1.04 -2.61
N THR A 115 10.17 2.07 -3.43
CA THR A 115 11.42 2.46 -4.10
C THR A 115 12.16 3.58 -3.39
N LYS A 116 11.45 4.37 -2.58
CA LYS A 116 12.00 5.49 -1.83
C LYS A 116 11.16 5.80 -0.60
N ALA A 117 11.82 6.19 0.49
CA ALA A 117 11.17 6.80 1.64
C ALA A 117 11.86 8.12 1.96
N VAL A 118 11.07 9.15 2.25
CA VAL A 118 11.54 10.45 2.70
C VAL A 118 11.05 10.62 4.14
N LYS A 119 11.99 10.73 5.09
CA LYS A 119 11.65 10.98 6.49
C LYS A 119 10.99 12.35 6.61
N PRO A 120 9.99 12.49 7.46
CA PRO A 120 9.35 13.78 7.70
C PRO A 120 10.36 14.75 8.31
N LYS A 121 10.22 16.03 7.98
CA LYS A 121 10.65 17.10 8.86
C LYS A 121 9.69 17.14 10.03
N ALA A 122 10.07 17.74 11.16
CA ALA A 122 9.18 17.84 12.31
C ALA A 122 7.73 18.17 11.88
N ASP A 123 6.79 17.42 12.36
CA ASP A 123 5.34 17.55 12.12
C ASP A 123 4.83 17.25 10.68
N GLU A 124 5.65 16.67 9.80
CA GLU A 124 5.22 16.24 8.47
C GLU A 124 5.10 14.71 8.40
N ALA A 125 4.13 14.21 7.64
CA ALA A 125 3.99 12.78 7.35
C ALA A 125 5.16 12.25 6.50
N ALA A 126 5.60 11.03 6.77
CA ALA A 126 6.57 10.34 5.93
C ALA A 126 6.01 10.15 4.51
N GLN A 127 6.88 10.22 3.51
CA GLN A 127 6.50 10.02 2.11
C GLN A 127 7.14 8.73 1.58
N TYR A 128 6.32 7.89 0.96
CA TYR A 128 6.76 6.63 0.37
C TYR A 128 6.46 6.63 -1.12
N SER A 129 7.47 6.41 -1.94
CA SER A 129 7.28 6.19 -3.37
C SER A 129 7.13 4.69 -3.62
N ILE A 130 5.99 4.30 -4.19
CA ILE A 130 5.62 2.93 -4.50
C ILE A 130 5.57 2.79 -6.00
N GLU A 131 6.14 1.71 -6.51
CA GLU A 131 6.10 1.37 -7.92
C GLU A 131 5.44 0.01 -8.12
N VAL A 132 4.57 -0.08 -9.13
CA VAL A 132 3.96 -1.31 -9.62
C VAL A 132 4.42 -1.55 -11.05
N ARG A 133 4.82 -2.78 -11.35
CA ARG A 133 5.34 -3.20 -12.66
C ARG A 133 4.53 -4.36 -13.21
N ALA A 134 4.26 -4.32 -14.51
CA ALA A 134 3.76 -5.46 -15.27
C ALA A 134 4.96 -6.12 -15.98
N ILE A 135 5.14 -7.42 -15.79
CA ILE A 135 6.30 -8.18 -16.26
C ILE A 135 5.83 -9.36 -17.11
N ARG A 136 6.50 -9.58 -18.23
CA ARG A 136 6.32 -10.76 -19.07
C ARG A 136 7.69 -11.34 -19.41
N ASN A 137 7.91 -12.62 -19.13
CA ASN A 137 9.16 -13.34 -19.41
C ASN A 137 10.42 -12.58 -18.94
N GLY A 138 10.42 -12.09 -17.70
CA GLY A 138 11.53 -11.33 -17.13
C GLY A 138 11.71 -9.91 -17.65
N THR A 139 10.85 -9.46 -18.57
CA THR A 139 10.90 -8.10 -19.15
C THR A 139 9.80 -7.22 -18.56
N VAL A 140 10.17 -6.05 -18.08
CA VAL A 140 9.23 -5.02 -17.62
C VAL A 140 8.54 -4.41 -18.82
N LEU A 141 7.23 -4.64 -18.95
CA LEU A 141 6.41 -4.08 -20.04
C LEU A 141 6.00 -2.64 -19.74
N GLN A 142 5.57 -2.42 -18.53
CA GLN A 142 5.04 -1.15 -18.06
C GLN A 142 5.31 -0.99 -16.56
N LYS A 143 5.41 0.26 -16.10
CA LYS A 143 5.46 0.61 -14.68
C LYS A 143 4.71 1.89 -14.42
N VAL A 144 4.13 1.98 -13.25
CA VAL A 144 3.51 3.18 -12.69
C VAL A 144 4.02 3.38 -11.27
N ALA A 145 4.10 4.62 -10.85
CA ALA A 145 4.53 4.97 -9.51
C ALA A 145 3.62 6.04 -8.91
N ASN A 146 3.47 6.00 -7.60
CA ASN A 146 2.78 7.04 -6.84
C ASN A 146 3.59 7.35 -5.58
N THR A 147 3.39 8.55 -5.04
CA THR A 147 3.97 8.97 -3.75
C THR A 147 2.83 9.16 -2.77
N ILE A 148 2.84 8.39 -1.70
CA ILE A 148 1.83 8.40 -0.67
C ILE A 148 2.44 8.97 0.60
N LYS A 149 1.72 9.90 1.23
CA LYS A 149 2.03 10.41 2.57
C LYS A 149 1.39 9.50 3.59
N ASN A 150 2.13 9.13 4.62
CA ASN A 150 1.59 8.33 5.71
C ASN A 150 2.22 8.71 7.04
N GLU A 151 1.39 8.80 8.07
CA GLU A 151 1.79 9.06 9.45
C GLU A 151 1.88 7.73 10.21
N GLY A 152 2.98 7.50 10.89
CA GLY A 152 3.17 6.32 11.75
C GLY A 152 3.61 5.04 11.06
N SER A 153 3.28 3.89 11.67
CA SER A 153 3.61 2.57 11.13
C SER A 153 2.74 2.25 9.93
N MET A 154 3.39 1.94 8.83
CA MET A 154 2.70 1.73 7.57
C MET A 154 2.27 0.27 7.41
N TYR A 155 0.98 0.05 7.33
CA TYR A 155 0.42 -1.15 6.73
C TYR A 155 0.45 -0.99 5.21
N TYR A 156 0.93 -2.01 4.50
CA TYR A 156 1.04 -2.00 3.05
C TYR A 156 0.60 -3.34 2.47
N ARG A 157 -0.51 -3.34 1.75
CA ARG A 157 -1.10 -4.54 1.16
C ARG A 157 -1.47 -4.32 -0.31
N PRO A 158 -0.61 -4.75 -1.25
CA PRO A 158 -1.01 -4.79 -2.65
C PRO A 158 -1.83 -6.06 -2.93
N LEU A 159 -2.90 -5.88 -3.67
CA LEU A 159 -3.81 -6.92 -4.12
C LEU A 159 -3.91 -6.89 -5.64
N GLU A 160 -4.10 -8.05 -6.27
CA GLU A 160 -4.60 -8.16 -7.63
C GLU A 160 -5.95 -8.86 -7.59
N VAL A 161 -6.93 -8.25 -8.22
CA VAL A 161 -8.28 -8.80 -8.40
C VAL A 161 -8.66 -8.73 -9.87
N GLY A 162 -9.71 -9.44 -10.27
CA GLY A 162 -10.26 -9.32 -11.61
C GLY A 162 -10.70 -7.88 -11.93
N ALA A 163 -10.92 -7.57 -13.19
CA ALA A 163 -11.28 -6.22 -13.65
C ALA A 163 -12.67 -5.72 -13.16
N ARG A 164 -13.33 -6.46 -12.28
CA ARG A 164 -14.64 -6.12 -11.69
C ARG A 164 -15.69 -5.70 -12.72
N GLY A 165 -15.76 -6.45 -13.83
CA GLY A 165 -16.71 -6.20 -14.91
C GLY A 165 -16.38 -4.99 -15.79
N LEU A 166 -15.25 -4.29 -15.55
CA LEU A 166 -14.86 -3.12 -16.32
C LEU A 166 -14.40 -3.53 -17.73
N LYS A 167 -15.13 -3.10 -18.74
CA LYS A 167 -14.83 -3.40 -20.14
C LYS A 167 -13.50 -2.81 -20.59
N GLY A 168 -12.73 -3.61 -21.32
CA GLY A 168 -11.43 -3.20 -21.86
C GLY A 168 -10.26 -3.39 -20.89
N TYR A 169 -10.52 -3.85 -19.66
CA TYR A 169 -9.49 -4.16 -18.69
C TYR A 169 -9.49 -5.64 -18.32
N LYS A 170 -8.34 -6.16 -17.89
CA LYS A 170 -8.11 -7.58 -17.56
C LYS A 170 -7.84 -7.80 -16.07
N ALA A 171 -7.29 -6.81 -15.40
CA ALA A 171 -7.02 -6.84 -13.96
C ALA A 171 -7.13 -5.46 -13.34
N LEU A 172 -7.40 -5.45 -12.06
CA LEU A 172 -7.35 -4.31 -11.16
C LEU A 172 -6.35 -4.64 -10.05
N LEU A 173 -5.37 -3.76 -9.86
CA LEU A 173 -4.45 -3.81 -8.73
C LEU A 173 -4.85 -2.72 -7.75
N ILE A 174 -4.82 -3.04 -6.48
CA ILE A 174 -5.11 -2.11 -5.39
C ILE A 174 -3.91 -2.13 -4.46
N VAL A 175 -3.36 -0.97 -4.18
CA VAL A 175 -2.31 -0.79 -3.19
C VAL A 175 -2.91 -0.04 -2.01
N GLU A 176 -3.17 -0.76 -0.94
CA GLU A 176 -3.68 -0.20 0.30
C GLU A 176 -2.51 0.19 1.21
N MET A 177 -2.61 1.37 1.78
CA MET A 177 -1.63 1.89 2.73
C MET A 177 -2.31 2.70 3.81
N GLY A 178 -2.00 2.40 5.05
CA GLY A 178 -2.59 3.12 6.17
C GLY A 178 -2.02 2.69 7.50
N TYR A 179 -2.60 3.23 8.54
CA TYR A 179 -2.37 2.86 9.91
C TYR A 179 -3.67 2.34 10.51
N GLU A 180 -3.62 1.20 11.19
CA GLU A 180 -4.81 0.59 11.81
C GLU A 180 -5.16 1.27 13.15
N ALA A 181 -5.43 2.58 13.13
CA ALA A 181 -5.89 3.32 14.29
C ALA A 181 -6.84 4.45 13.88
N CYS A 182 -7.75 4.81 14.77
CA CYS A 182 -8.71 5.90 14.58
C CYS A 182 -8.00 7.23 14.29
N GLY A 183 -8.57 8.04 13.41
CA GLY A 183 -8.06 9.36 13.06
C GLY A 183 -6.87 9.38 12.10
N TYR A 184 -6.34 8.21 11.70
CA TYR A 184 -5.25 8.14 10.73
C TYR A 184 -5.77 7.86 9.32
N PRO A 185 -5.14 8.46 8.27
CA PRO A 185 -5.57 8.25 6.90
C PRO A 185 -5.27 6.82 6.42
N TRP A 186 -6.22 6.27 5.68
CA TRP A 186 -6.11 5.06 4.89
C TRP A 186 -6.12 5.43 3.42
N ASN A 187 -5.10 5.02 2.69
CA ASN A 187 -4.91 5.35 1.29
C ASN A 187 -5.11 4.11 0.42
N GLU A 188 -5.82 4.26 -0.68
CA GLU A 188 -5.98 3.21 -1.68
C GLU A 188 -5.60 3.74 -3.05
N TRP A 189 -4.62 3.11 -3.67
CA TRP A 189 -4.19 3.41 -5.03
C TRP A 189 -4.63 2.30 -5.98
N TYR A 190 -5.50 2.64 -6.90
CA TYR A 190 -6.07 1.73 -7.88
C TYR A 190 -5.35 1.84 -9.22
N ILE A 191 -5.02 0.70 -9.83
CA ILE A 191 -4.28 0.61 -11.08
C ILE A 191 -4.95 -0.43 -11.98
N LEU A 192 -5.36 -0.03 -13.15
CA LEU A 192 -6.04 -0.86 -14.13
C LEU A 192 -5.07 -1.38 -15.19
N TRP A 193 -5.15 -2.67 -15.52
CA TRP A 193 -4.38 -3.30 -16.59
C TRP A 193 -5.29 -3.65 -17.76
N ASN A 194 -5.06 -3.07 -18.96
CA ASN A 194 -5.86 -3.33 -20.15
C ASN A 194 -5.32 -4.46 -21.03
N GLY A 195 -4.20 -5.09 -20.65
CA GLY A 195 -3.48 -6.11 -21.43
C GLY A 195 -2.18 -5.63 -22.05
N SER A 196 -1.95 -4.31 -22.08
CA SER A 196 -0.75 -3.67 -22.60
C SER A 196 -0.23 -2.51 -21.75
N GLN A 197 -1.12 -1.81 -21.04
CA GLN A 197 -0.80 -0.61 -20.28
C GLN A 197 -1.39 -0.65 -18.88
N LEU A 198 -0.66 -0.07 -17.93
CA LEU A 198 -1.10 0.23 -16.57
C LEU A 198 -1.68 1.66 -16.55
N HIS A 199 -2.92 1.78 -16.12
CA HIS A 199 -3.62 3.05 -15.96
C HIS A 199 -3.86 3.33 -14.47
N SER A 200 -3.15 4.30 -13.93
CA SER A 200 -3.33 4.74 -12.55
C SER A 200 -4.62 5.55 -12.40
N LEU A 201 -5.42 5.22 -11.39
CA LEU A 201 -6.49 6.09 -10.91
C LEU A 201 -5.94 7.07 -9.88
N PRO A 202 -6.58 8.22 -9.66
CA PRO A 202 -6.25 9.11 -8.55
C PRO A 202 -6.33 8.38 -7.20
N LEU A 203 -5.51 8.80 -6.24
CA LEU A 203 -5.50 8.22 -4.90
C LEU A 203 -6.84 8.45 -4.19
N CYS A 204 -7.37 7.43 -3.54
CA CYS A 204 -8.44 7.55 -2.55
C CYS A 204 -7.82 7.69 -1.16
N GLU A 205 -8.36 8.59 -0.36
CA GLU A 205 -7.97 8.78 1.03
C GLU A 205 -9.21 8.68 1.92
N SER A 206 -9.15 7.82 2.92
CA SER A 206 -10.23 7.64 3.88
C SER A 206 -9.69 7.86 5.29
N VAL A 207 -10.49 8.48 6.14
CA VAL A 207 -10.18 8.67 7.56
C VAL A 207 -11.43 8.49 8.37
N ALA A 208 -11.32 7.80 9.51
CA ALA A 208 -12.42 7.63 10.43
C ALA A 208 -11.93 7.69 11.88
N ASP A 209 -12.73 8.26 12.75
CA ASP A 209 -12.51 8.23 14.19
C ASP A 209 -13.75 7.64 14.88
N GLY A 210 -13.56 6.52 15.54
CA GLY A 210 -14.56 5.57 16.04
C GLY A 210 -15.87 6.16 16.53
N GLY A 211 -16.86 6.34 15.66
CA GLY A 211 -18.18 6.85 15.98
C GLY A 211 -18.32 8.37 16.00
N VAL A 212 -17.23 9.14 15.84
CA VAL A 212 -17.25 10.60 15.83
C VAL A 212 -17.39 11.14 14.41
N PHE A 213 -16.52 10.67 13.51
CA PHE A 213 -16.65 11.00 12.09
C PHE A 213 -16.08 9.92 11.19
N ALA A 214 -16.52 9.92 9.93
CA ALA A 214 -15.90 9.18 8.86
C ALA A 214 -15.95 9.98 7.56
N HIS A 215 -14.82 9.95 6.82
CA HIS A 215 -14.72 10.40 5.44
C HIS A 215 -14.14 9.25 4.64
N VAL A 216 -14.91 8.69 3.72
CA VAL A 216 -14.53 7.51 2.95
C VAL A 216 -14.57 7.83 1.46
N GLU A 217 -13.41 7.73 0.81
CA GLU A 217 -13.29 7.79 -0.64
C GLU A 217 -13.13 6.38 -1.22
N ARG A 218 -13.86 6.06 -2.30
CA ARG A 218 -13.73 4.78 -2.98
C ARG A 218 -14.11 4.85 -4.46
N TYR A 219 -13.69 3.84 -5.20
CA TYR A 219 -14.16 3.61 -6.56
C TYR A 219 -15.23 2.52 -6.58
N GLU A 220 -16.29 2.76 -7.35
CA GLU A 220 -17.34 1.80 -7.63
C GLU A 220 -17.19 1.32 -9.09
N PHE A 221 -17.14 0.01 -9.26
CA PHE A 221 -16.96 -0.69 -10.54
C PHE A 221 -18.26 -1.37 -10.96
N PRO A 222 -18.41 -1.83 -12.25
CA PRO A 222 -19.59 -2.53 -12.71
C PRO A 222 -19.95 -3.78 -11.89
N GLN A 223 -18.95 -4.47 -11.34
CA GLN A 223 -19.13 -5.55 -10.38
C GLN A 223 -18.61 -5.12 -9.01
N GLY A 224 -19.30 -5.48 -7.95
CA GLY A 224 -18.89 -5.19 -6.58
C GLY A 224 -17.58 -5.87 -6.18
N PRO A 225 -17.07 -5.56 -4.97
CA PRO A 225 -15.84 -6.13 -4.45
C PRO A 225 -15.92 -7.66 -4.20
N ASP A 226 -17.12 -8.17 -3.98
CA ASP A 226 -17.41 -9.59 -3.74
C ASP A 226 -18.79 -9.94 -4.32
N GLU A 227 -19.18 -11.20 -4.23
CA GLU A 227 -20.44 -11.71 -4.77
C GLU A 227 -21.71 -11.15 -4.09
N ASN A 228 -21.58 -10.66 -2.85
CA ASN A 228 -22.70 -10.13 -2.06
C ASN A 228 -22.84 -8.61 -2.16
N THR A 229 -21.82 -7.93 -2.65
CA THR A 229 -21.80 -6.46 -2.78
C THR A 229 -22.11 -6.10 -4.23
N PRO A 230 -23.23 -5.42 -4.51
CA PRO A 230 -23.55 -5.01 -5.87
C PRO A 230 -22.52 -4.03 -6.42
N GLY A 231 -22.30 -4.08 -7.73
CA GLY A 231 -21.58 -3.05 -8.46
C GLY A 231 -22.42 -1.77 -8.61
N HIS A 232 -21.84 -0.77 -9.27
CA HIS A 232 -22.58 0.45 -9.55
C HIS A 232 -23.66 0.23 -10.62
N ILE A 233 -24.67 1.10 -10.62
CA ILE A 233 -25.71 1.15 -11.67
C ILE A 233 -25.19 2.03 -12.81
N GLY A 234 -24.35 1.49 -13.68
CA GLY A 234 -23.75 2.21 -14.80
C GLY A 234 -23.39 1.26 -15.92
N LYS A 235 -22.69 1.77 -16.93
CA LYS A 235 -22.22 0.96 -18.06
C LYS A 235 -20.93 0.24 -17.67
N GLU A 236 -20.62 -0.84 -18.38
CA GLU A 236 -19.41 -1.66 -18.17
C GLU A 236 -18.09 -0.91 -18.42
N ASP A 237 -18.13 0.27 -19.04
CA ASP A 237 -16.96 1.12 -19.31
C ASP A 237 -16.87 2.33 -18.35
N GLU A 238 -17.70 2.37 -17.30
CA GLU A 238 -17.78 3.46 -16.36
C GLU A 238 -17.17 3.10 -15.01
N ILE A 239 -16.52 4.07 -14.38
CA ILE A 239 -16.03 4.02 -13.00
C ILE A 239 -16.62 5.22 -12.28
N PHE A 240 -17.17 5.00 -11.10
CA PHE A 240 -17.64 6.10 -10.24
C PHE A 240 -16.67 6.31 -9.09
N PHE A 241 -16.44 7.57 -8.77
CA PHE A 241 -15.78 7.99 -7.56
C PHE A 241 -16.83 8.43 -6.55
N THR A 242 -16.79 7.84 -5.38
CA THR A 242 -17.78 8.07 -4.31
C THR A 242 -17.08 8.58 -3.07
N ILE A 243 -17.67 9.60 -2.47
CA ILE A 243 -17.34 10.06 -1.12
C ILE A 243 -18.55 9.79 -0.23
N GLU A 244 -18.32 9.22 0.92
CA GLU A 244 -19.25 9.09 2.02
C GLU A 244 -18.69 9.83 3.22
N PHE A 245 -19.53 10.59 3.86
CA PHE A 245 -19.20 11.33 5.08
C PHE A 245 -20.26 11.06 6.15
N SER A 246 -19.81 10.92 7.37
CA SER A 246 -20.68 10.94 8.55
C SER A 246 -19.96 11.63 9.70
N ALA A 247 -20.71 12.36 10.50
CA ALA A 247 -20.24 12.96 11.74
C ALA A 247 -21.33 12.87 12.80
N THR A 248 -20.92 12.72 14.06
CA THR A 248 -21.80 12.65 15.22
C THR A 248 -21.33 13.69 16.24
N GLU A 249 -22.18 14.62 16.60
CA GLU A 249 -21.92 15.64 17.60
C GLU A 249 -22.83 15.42 18.82
N GLU A 250 -22.27 15.45 20.02
CA GLU A 250 -23.06 15.44 21.24
C GLU A 250 -23.82 16.77 21.38
N LEU A 251 -25.12 16.70 21.70
CA LEU A 251 -25.91 17.90 21.93
C LEU A 251 -25.47 18.62 23.20
N GLU A 252 -25.48 19.94 23.21
CA GLU A 252 -25.03 20.78 24.33
C GLU A 252 -25.71 20.44 25.67
N ASP A 253 -26.94 19.94 25.63
CA ASP A 253 -27.72 19.54 26.81
C ASP A 253 -27.52 18.08 27.21
N ALA A 254 -26.60 17.35 26.58
CA ALA A 254 -26.34 15.92 26.75
C ALA A 254 -27.57 15.00 26.61
N SER A 255 -28.63 15.48 25.92
CA SER A 255 -29.87 14.73 25.71
C SER A 255 -29.80 13.73 24.55
N GLY A 256 -28.74 13.77 23.75
CA GLY A 256 -28.55 12.91 22.59
C GLY A 256 -27.41 13.33 21.69
N TYR A 257 -27.43 12.85 20.47
CA TYR A 257 -26.43 13.13 19.43
C TYR A 257 -27.12 13.66 18.17
N ASN A 258 -26.47 14.61 17.51
CA ASN A 258 -26.83 15.03 16.17
C ASN A 258 -25.97 14.25 15.17
N GLU A 259 -26.61 13.61 14.18
CA GLU A 259 -25.94 12.87 13.12
C GLU A 259 -26.06 13.62 11.80
N ASP A 260 -24.93 13.93 11.18
CA ASP A 260 -24.86 14.44 9.80
C ASP A 260 -24.22 13.39 8.92
N SER A 261 -24.86 13.07 7.80
CA SER A 261 -24.31 12.12 6.84
C SER A 261 -24.74 12.44 5.42
N TRP A 262 -23.81 12.25 4.51
CA TRP A 262 -24.09 12.40 3.08
C TRP A 262 -23.22 11.46 2.25
N LYS A 263 -23.75 11.11 1.07
CA LYS A 263 -23.06 10.34 0.06
C LYS A 263 -23.13 11.08 -1.27
N ARG A 264 -22.00 11.13 -1.97
CA ARG A 264 -21.93 11.70 -3.31
C ARG A 264 -21.11 10.79 -4.22
N SER A 265 -21.69 10.43 -5.36
CA SER A 265 -21.05 9.62 -6.37
C SER A 265 -21.04 10.35 -7.72
N ARG A 266 -19.93 10.33 -8.42
CA ARG A 266 -19.80 10.91 -9.77
C ARG A 266 -18.88 10.05 -10.63
N LYS A 267 -19.22 9.99 -11.91
CA LYS A 267 -18.43 9.25 -12.91
C LYS A 267 -17.04 9.88 -13.07
N LEU A 268 -16.00 9.03 -13.09
CA LEU A 268 -14.66 9.43 -13.49
C LEU A 268 -14.65 9.85 -14.96
N ARG A 269 -13.75 10.76 -15.29
CA ARG A 269 -13.50 11.19 -16.64
C ARG A 269 -12.10 10.77 -17.11
N TRP A 270 -12.04 10.14 -18.26
CA TRP A 270 -10.81 9.92 -18.99
C TRP A 270 -10.54 11.09 -19.94
N ASP A 271 -9.36 11.73 -19.85
CA ASP A 271 -9.00 12.91 -20.67
C ASP A 271 -8.19 12.54 -21.94
N GLY A 272 -8.05 11.24 -22.22
CA GLY A 272 -7.21 10.69 -23.27
C GLY A 272 -5.82 10.26 -22.79
N LYS A 273 -5.42 10.66 -21.56
CA LYS A 273 -4.10 10.38 -20.98
C LYS A 273 -4.19 9.79 -19.57
N GLN A 274 -5.09 10.29 -18.77
CA GLN A 274 -5.26 9.89 -17.38
C GLN A 274 -6.71 9.97 -16.92
N TRP A 275 -7.02 9.26 -15.86
CA TRP A 275 -8.28 9.37 -15.14
C TRP A 275 -8.25 10.57 -14.21
N LEU A 276 -9.32 11.36 -14.21
CA LEU A 276 -9.45 12.58 -13.41
C LEU A 276 -10.57 12.41 -12.37
N LYS A 277 -10.28 12.76 -11.11
CA LYS A 277 -11.32 12.88 -10.09
C LYS A 277 -12.37 13.92 -10.54
N PRO A 278 -13.65 13.67 -10.25
CA PRO A 278 -14.70 14.67 -10.48
C PRO A 278 -14.47 15.91 -9.63
N VAL A 279 -14.85 17.07 -10.16
CA VAL A 279 -14.86 18.31 -9.39
C VAL A 279 -16.15 18.43 -8.56
N ASN A 280 -16.18 19.30 -7.55
CA ASN A 280 -17.32 19.58 -6.67
C ASN A 280 -17.83 18.33 -5.93
N MET A 281 -16.90 17.56 -5.36
CA MET A 281 -17.20 16.39 -4.53
C MET A 281 -17.31 16.73 -3.02
N GLY A 282 -17.04 17.97 -2.61
CA GLY A 282 -17.11 18.40 -1.22
C GLY A 282 -18.54 18.47 -0.65
N ILE A 283 -18.65 18.91 0.59
CA ILE A 283 -19.92 19.06 1.34
C ILE A 283 -20.96 19.77 0.46
N PRO A 284 -22.19 19.23 0.35
CA PRO A 284 -23.27 19.93 -0.34
C PRO A 284 -23.43 21.32 0.28
N LYS A 285 -23.41 22.36 -0.54
CA LYS A 285 -23.91 23.68 -0.12
C LYS A 285 -25.43 23.61 -0.26
N ASP A 286 -26.11 23.72 0.85
CA ASP A 286 -27.56 23.89 0.89
C ASP A 286 -28.03 25.12 0.08
#